data_46012b0d9789508fb75825508e8a1f74
#
_entry.id   46012b0d9789508fb75825508e8a1f74
#
_cell.length_a   1.000
_cell.length_b   1.000
_cell.length_c   1.000
_cell.angle_alpha   90.00
_cell.angle_beta   90.00
_cell.angle_gamma   90.00
#
_symmetry.space_group_name_H-M   'P 1'
#
loop_
_entity.id
_entity.type
_entity.pdbx_description
1 polymer ?
#
loop_
_entity_poly.entity_id
_entity_poly.type
_entity_poly.pdbx_seq_one_letter_code
_entity_poly.pdbx_strand_id
1 'polypeptide(L)'
;FNTLLIFMINFISIDRLNHINDLKWINRILVVINEKKFDFYEKYDSHLQDFEERDFIIIHIKGKNTFIKNKEMSKYFTKSVFEKINDQNNNKYLILIGKDGKVKNSYSSKVKIENIFYDVDRMPMRKYEMETRKQ
;
A
#
# COMPACT_ATOMS: atom_id res chain seq x y z
N PHE A 1 -25.83 -7.21 -3.65
CA PHE A 1 -25.93 -7.34 -2.19
C PHE A 1 -24.75 -8.14 -1.62
N ASN A 2 -24.46 -9.30 -2.19
CA ASN A 2 -23.34 -10.15 -1.76
C ASN A 2 -21.98 -9.50 -2.03
N THR A 3 -21.86 -8.69 -3.07
CA THR A 3 -20.63 -7.97 -3.40
C THR A 3 -20.30 -6.91 -2.36
N LEU A 4 -21.31 -6.24 -1.80
CA LEU A 4 -21.11 -5.24 -0.75
C LEU A 4 -20.63 -5.87 0.56
N LEU A 5 -21.16 -7.04 0.89
CA LEU A 5 -20.78 -7.77 2.10
C LEU A 5 -19.33 -8.27 2.02
N ILE A 6 -18.92 -8.77 0.86
CA ILE A 6 -17.54 -9.21 0.61
C ILE A 6 -16.57 -8.04 0.72
N PHE A 7 -16.96 -6.86 0.24
CA PHE A 7 -16.17 -5.64 0.38
C PHE A 7 -15.97 -5.24 1.85
N MET A 8 -16.99 -5.43 2.68
CA MET A 8 -16.91 -5.08 4.10
C MET A 8 -16.06 -6.08 4.91
N ILE A 9 -15.99 -7.34 4.50
CA ILE A 9 -15.21 -8.38 5.19
C ILE A 9 -13.70 -8.15 5.01
N ASN A 10 -13.29 -7.58 3.88
CA ASN A 10 -11.87 -7.33 3.57
C ASN A 10 -11.41 -5.93 4.01
N PHE A 11 -12.25 -5.17 4.71
CA PHE A 11 -11.93 -3.81 5.10
C PHE A 11 -11.61 -3.75 6.59
N ILE A 12 -10.31 -3.58 6.90
CA ILE A 12 -9.89 -3.28 8.27
C ILE A 12 -10.14 -1.81 8.53
N SER A 13 -10.87 -1.52 9.62
CA SER A 13 -11.01 -0.15 10.08
C SER A 13 -9.64 0.45 10.39
N ILE A 14 -9.34 1.60 9.79
CA ILE A 14 -8.08 2.32 9.98
C ILE A 14 -7.88 2.62 11.46
N ASP A 15 -8.95 2.86 12.21
CA ASP A 15 -8.90 3.14 13.65
C ASP A 15 -8.36 1.99 14.50
N ARG A 16 -8.39 0.78 13.98
CA ARG A 16 -7.92 -0.42 14.69
C ARG A 16 -6.48 -0.79 14.37
N LEU A 17 -5.84 -0.06 13.45
CA LEU A 17 -4.46 -0.35 13.08
C LEU A 17 -3.50 0.22 14.13
N ASN A 18 -2.74 -0.67 14.76
CA ASN A 18 -1.72 -0.31 15.75
C ASN A 18 -0.30 -0.55 15.25
N HIS A 19 -0.14 -1.40 14.25
CA HIS A 19 1.16 -1.79 13.71
C HIS A 19 0.99 -2.11 12.22
N ILE A 20 2.03 -1.83 11.43
CA ILE A 20 1.99 -2.12 10.00
C ILE A 20 1.71 -3.60 9.71
N ASN A 21 2.16 -4.50 10.57
CA ASN A 21 1.91 -5.94 10.42
C ASN A 21 0.45 -6.33 10.61
N ASP A 22 -0.39 -5.46 11.14
CA ASP A 22 -1.84 -5.71 11.19
C ASP A 22 -2.45 -5.82 9.79
N LEU A 23 -1.75 -5.31 8.79
CA LEU A 23 -2.17 -5.40 7.39
C LEU A 23 -1.70 -6.68 6.69
N LYS A 24 -0.84 -7.48 7.33
CA LYS A 24 -0.35 -8.73 6.73
C LYS A 24 -1.50 -9.64 6.33
N TRP A 25 -1.35 -10.25 5.17
CA TRP A 25 -2.27 -11.20 4.56
C TRP A 25 -3.60 -10.59 4.09
N ILE A 26 -3.81 -9.31 4.36
CA ILE A 26 -5.03 -8.59 3.99
C ILE A 26 -4.76 -7.59 2.88
N ASN A 27 -3.74 -6.77 3.05
CA ASN A 27 -3.44 -5.70 2.10
C ASN A 27 -1.98 -5.69 1.66
N ARG A 28 -1.76 -5.30 0.41
CA ARG A 28 -0.49 -4.80 -0.06
C ARG A 28 -0.38 -3.35 0.33
N ILE A 29 0.84 -2.87 0.52
CA ILE A 29 1.07 -1.51 0.99
C ILE A 29 1.98 -0.80 0.00
N LEU A 30 1.62 0.42 -0.35
CA LEU A 30 2.53 1.34 -1.01
C LEU A 30 2.80 2.48 -0.05
N VAL A 31 4.06 2.60 0.38
CA VAL A 31 4.49 3.70 1.25
C VAL A 31 4.97 4.83 0.35
N VAL A 32 4.36 6.01 0.48
CA VAL A 32 4.69 7.20 -0.30
C VAL A 32 5.47 8.17 0.58
N ILE A 33 6.70 8.47 0.18
CA ILE A 33 7.63 9.31 0.95
C ILE A 33 7.90 10.58 0.14
N ASN A 34 8.03 11.70 0.83
CA ASN A 34 8.40 12.98 0.20
C ASN A 34 7.46 13.45 -0.91
N GLU A 35 6.17 13.39 -0.65
CA GLU A 35 5.10 13.78 -1.56
C GLU A 35 5.30 15.14 -2.24
N LYS A 36 6.00 16.06 -1.57
CA LYS A 36 6.21 17.41 -2.09
C LYS A 36 7.01 17.47 -3.39
N LYS A 37 7.72 16.38 -3.74
CA LYS A 37 8.56 16.33 -4.94
C LYS A 37 7.86 15.77 -6.17
N PHE A 38 6.70 15.14 -5.97
CA PHE A 38 5.87 14.65 -7.08
C PHE A 38 4.45 14.48 -6.59
N ASP A 39 3.51 14.63 -7.52
CA ASP A 39 2.09 14.48 -7.20
C ASP A 39 1.68 13.02 -7.39
N PHE A 40 1.78 12.24 -6.32
CA PHE A 40 1.32 10.86 -6.34
C PHE A 40 -0.19 10.78 -6.52
N TYR A 41 -0.95 11.68 -5.94
CA TYR A 41 -2.41 11.64 -6.00
C TYR A 41 -2.95 11.78 -7.41
N GLU A 42 -2.33 12.60 -8.24
CA GLU A 42 -2.72 12.73 -9.64
C GLU A 42 -2.62 11.37 -10.35
N LYS A 43 -1.51 10.65 -10.12
CA LYS A 43 -1.33 9.32 -10.68
C LYS A 43 -2.25 8.28 -10.03
N TYR A 44 -2.44 8.38 -8.72
CA TYR A 44 -3.27 7.46 -7.95
C TYR A 44 -4.73 7.56 -8.39
N ASP A 45 -5.27 8.76 -8.52
CA ASP A 45 -6.67 8.97 -8.86
C ASP A 45 -7.05 8.36 -10.20
N SER A 46 -6.13 8.40 -11.17
CA SER A 46 -6.37 7.80 -12.48
C SER A 46 -6.31 6.27 -12.46
N HIS A 47 -5.77 5.66 -11.40
CA HIS A 47 -5.61 4.21 -11.25
C HIS A 47 -6.27 3.64 -10.00
N LEU A 48 -7.21 4.38 -9.41
CA LEU A 48 -7.83 4.00 -8.13
C LEU A 48 -8.37 2.58 -8.14
N GLN A 49 -9.11 2.22 -9.17
CA GLN A 49 -9.71 0.91 -9.29
C GLN A 49 -8.65 -0.21 -9.39
N ASP A 50 -7.57 0.07 -10.08
CA ASP A 50 -6.45 -0.87 -10.22
C ASP A 50 -5.75 -1.13 -8.88
N PHE A 51 -5.62 -0.10 -8.05
CA PHE A 51 -5.09 -0.23 -6.69
C PHE A 51 -6.04 -1.04 -5.81
N GLU A 52 -7.33 -0.74 -5.87
CA GLU A 52 -8.34 -1.45 -5.08
C GLU A 52 -8.43 -2.92 -5.44
N GLU A 53 -8.38 -3.24 -6.72
CA GLU A 53 -8.39 -4.61 -7.22
C GLU A 53 -7.22 -5.43 -6.65
N ARG A 54 -6.08 -4.77 -6.39
CA ARG A 54 -4.89 -5.41 -5.85
C ARG A 54 -4.78 -5.30 -4.34
N ASP A 55 -5.87 -4.90 -3.68
CA ASP A 55 -5.98 -4.77 -2.23
C ASP A 55 -4.91 -3.86 -1.61
N PHE A 56 -4.59 -2.75 -2.29
CA PHE A 56 -3.60 -1.81 -1.79
C PHE A 56 -4.16 -0.91 -0.69
N ILE A 57 -3.32 -0.63 0.29
CA ILE A 57 -3.44 0.52 1.19
C ILE A 57 -2.26 1.44 0.91
N ILE A 58 -2.52 2.74 0.85
CA ILE A 58 -1.49 3.75 0.64
C ILE A 58 -1.17 4.38 1.99
N ILE A 59 0.10 4.32 2.39
CA ILE A 59 0.59 4.99 3.60
C ILE A 59 1.44 6.18 3.16
N HIS A 60 1.03 7.37 3.55
CA HIS A 60 1.79 8.59 3.27
C HIS A 60 2.67 8.94 4.45
N ILE A 61 3.95 9.21 4.19
CA ILE A 61 4.87 9.75 5.17
C ILE A 61 5.02 11.25 4.89
N LYS A 62 4.63 12.06 5.88
CA LYS A 62 4.80 13.51 5.86
C LYS A 62 5.62 13.91 7.07
N GLY A 63 6.91 14.23 6.84
CA GLY A 63 7.83 14.50 7.94
C GLY A 63 8.00 13.27 8.84
N LYS A 64 7.59 13.38 10.08
CA LYS A 64 7.70 12.32 11.08
C LYS A 64 6.40 11.54 11.29
N ASN A 65 5.36 11.88 10.56
CA ASN A 65 4.02 11.34 10.75
C ASN A 65 3.60 10.50 9.57
N THR A 66 2.68 9.56 9.80
CA THR A 66 2.10 8.75 8.75
C THR A 66 0.59 8.97 8.68
N PHE A 67 0.05 8.85 7.46
CA PHE A 67 -1.35 9.10 7.17
C PHE A 67 -1.91 8.01 6.26
N ILE A 68 -3.13 7.60 6.52
CA ILE A 68 -3.91 6.74 5.63
C ILE A 68 -5.24 7.45 5.38
N LYS A 69 -5.58 7.69 4.11
CA LYS A 69 -6.81 8.40 3.71
C LYS A 69 -6.95 9.74 4.46
N ASN A 70 -5.87 10.49 4.53
CA ASN A 70 -5.77 11.78 5.21
C ASN A 70 -5.94 11.75 6.72
N LYS A 71 -6.01 10.55 7.32
CA LYS A 71 -6.07 10.40 8.77
C LYS A 71 -4.70 10.11 9.33
N GLU A 72 -4.27 10.92 10.31
CA GLU A 72 -3.00 10.70 10.99
C GLU A 72 -3.05 9.42 11.82
N MET A 73 -2.03 8.61 11.66
CA MET A 73 -1.92 7.34 12.38
C MET A 73 -1.21 7.52 13.72
N SER A 74 -1.40 6.56 14.63
CA SER A 74 -0.80 6.60 15.95
C SER A 74 0.73 6.57 15.89
N LYS A 75 1.37 6.98 16.99
CA LYS A 75 2.83 6.93 17.11
C LYS A 75 3.38 5.50 17.00
N TYR A 76 2.65 4.52 17.53
CA TYR A 76 3.04 3.12 17.45
C TYR A 76 3.02 2.62 16.01
N PHE A 77 1.94 2.92 15.30
CA PHE A 77 1.83 2.56 13.89
C PHE A 77 2.94 3.21 13.07
N THR A 78 3.14 4.51 13.27
CA THR A 78 4.16 5.29 12.57
C THR A 78 5.56 4.70 12.80
N LYS A 79 5.88 4.38 14.06
CA LYS A 79 7.17 3.75 14.39
C LYS A 79 7.36 2.43 13.64
N SER A 80 6.31 1.61 13.58
CA SER A 80 6.37 0.33 12.86
C SER A 80 6.60 0.51 11.37
N VAL A 81 6.04 1.55 10.77
CA VAL A 81 6.27 1.88 9.35
C VAL A 81 7.73 2.23 9.13
N PHE A 82 8.28 3.15 9.94
CA PHE A 82 9.68 3.56 9.80
C PHE A 82 10.66 2.39 10.02
N GLU A 83 10.38 1.53 10.97
CA GLU A 83 11.20 0.33 11.19
C GLU A 83 11.16 -0.61 9.99
N LYS A 84 10.00 -0.78 9.39
CA LYS A 84 9.84 -1.64 8.22
C LYS A 84 10.64 -1.15 7.00
N ILE A 85 10.71 0.15 6.79
CA ILE A 85 11.36 0.73 5.62
C ILE A 85 12.79 1.23 5.89
N ASN A 86 13.31 1.04 7.09
CA ASN A 86 14.58 1.61 7.55
C ASN A 86 15.77 1.28 6.64
N ASP A 87 15.79 0.08 6.08
CA ASP A 87 16.87 -0.38 5.21
C ASP A 87 16.68 0.06 3.74
N GLN A 88 15.57 0.73 3.43
CA GLN A 88 15.29 1.18 2.09
C GLN A 88 15.86 2.59 1.88
N ASN A 89 16.64 2.71 0.86
CA ASN A 89 17.58 3.80 0.75
C ASN A 89 16.98 5.12 0.28
N ASN A 90 17.58 6.13 0.71
CA ASN A 90 17.38 7.57 0.81
C ASN A 90 16.87 8.32 -0.43
N ASN A 91 16.84 7.74 -1.61
CA ASN A 91 16.38 8.40 -2.84
C ASN A 91 15.13 7.77 -3.45
N LYS A 92 14.47 6.90 -2.68
CA LYS A 92 13.26 6.25 -3.14
C LYS A 92 12.05 6.92 -2.52
N TYR A 93 11.04 7.14 -3.32
CA TYR A 93 9.81 7.81 -2.94
C TYR A 93 8.65 6.86 -2.72
N LEU A 94 8.72 5.66 -3.29
CA LEU A 94 7.66 4.66 -3.19
C LEU A 94 8.27 3.33 -2.78
N ILE A 95 7.67 2.69 -1.77
CA ILE A 95 8.12 1.39 -1.29
C ILE A 95 6.94 0.43 -1.34
N LEU A 96 7.12 -0.68 -2.05
CA LEU A 96 6.11 -1.73 -2.19
C LEU A 96 6.31 -2.79 -1.14
N ILE A 97 5.27 -3.05 -0.35
CA ILE A 97 5.24 -4.12 0.65
C ILE A 97 4.16 -5.12 0.24
N GLY A 98 4.53 -6.39 0.17
CA GLY A 98 3.59 -7.45 -0.19
C GLY A 98 2.65 -7.81 0.97
N LYS A 99 1.67 -8.66 0.68
CA LYS A 99 0.75 -9.16 1.71
C LYS A 99 1.45 -9.95 2.80
N ASP A 100 2.60 -10.54 2.50
CA ASP A 100 3.41 -11.24 3.49
C ASP A 100 4.18 -10.31 4.44
N GLY A 101 4.02 -9.01 4.28
CA GLY A 101 4.65 -7.99 5.10
C GLY A 101 6.09 -7.68 4.74
N LYS A 102 6.61 -8.26 3.66
CA LYS A 102 8.00 -8.03 3.23
C LYS A 102 8.08 -6.92 2.19
N VAL A 103 9.14 -6.12 2.28
CA VAL A 103 9.44 -5.13 1.23
C VAL A 103 9.81 -5.88 -0.05
N LYS A 104 9.13 -5.57 -1.13
CA LYS A 104 9.31 -6.24 -2.43
C LYS A 104 10.11 -5.40 -3.42
N ASN A 105 9.93 -4.09 -3.40
CA ASN A 105 10.62 -3.19 -4.31
C ASN A 105 10.52 -1.76 -3.81
N SER A 106 11.36 -0.90 -4.37
CA SER A 106 11.29 0.54 -4.12
C SER A 106 11.49 1.28 -5.44
N TYR A 107 10.86 2.46 -5.57
CA TYR A 107 10.79 3.17 -6.84
C TYR A 107 11.10 4.65 -6.65
N SER A 108 11.66 5.24 -7.70
CA SER A 108 11.87 6.69 -7.77
C SER A 108 10.56 7.41 -8.08
N SER A 109 10.55 8.73 -7.94
CA SER A 109 9.40 9.58 -8.29
C SER A 109 9.01 9.47 -9.77
N LYS A 110 9.89 8.99 -10.62
CA LYS A 110 9.67 8.88 -12.07
C LYS A 110 9.04 7.57 -12.49
N VAL A 111 8.77 6.67 -11.55
CA VAL A 111 8.18 5.37 -11.86
C VAL A 111 6.79 5.55 -12.47
N LYS A 112 6.49 4.71 -13.45
CA LYS A 112 5.14 4.60 -13.99
C LYS A 112 4.34 3.65 -13.09
N ILE A 113 3.10 4.00 -12.78
CA ILE A 113 2.23 3.19 -11.93
C ILE A 113 2.08 1.77 -12.48
N GLU A 114 2.02 1.63 -13.79
CA GLU A 114 1.90 0.34 -14.46
C GLU A 114 3.05 -0.60 -14.10
N ASN A 115 4.24 -0.07 -13.85
CA ASN A 115 5.39 -0.90 -13.44
C ASN A 115 5.20 -1.48 -12.05
N ILE A 116 4.56 -0.74 -11.15
CA ILE A 116 4.22 -1.24 -9.81
C ILE A 116 3.21 -2.39 -9.93
N PHE A 117 2.18 -2.21 -10.76
CA PHE A 117 1.19 -3.25 -10.99
C PHE A 117 1.80 -4.49 -11.65
N TYR A 118 2.72 -4.29 -12.58
CA TYR A 118 3.45 -5.39 -13.20
C TYR A 118 4.19 -6.23 -12.15
N ASP A 119 4.88 -5.57 -11.22
CA ASP A 119 5.58 -6.26 -10.14
C ASP A 119 4.62 -7.04 -9.26
N VAL A 120 3.48 -6.45 -8.91
CA VAL A 120 2.45 -7.11 -8.09
C VAL A 120 1.86 -8.31 -8.83
N ASP A 121 1.51 -8.15 -10.10
CA ASP A 121 0.79 -9.18 -10.86
C ASP A 121 1.62 -10.44 -11.10
N ARG A 122 2.93 -10.35 -10.92
CA ARG A 122 3.82 -11.53 -10.99
C ARG A 122 3.93 -12.29 -9.67
N MET A 123 3.38 -11.74 -8.58
CA MET A 123 3.46 -12.39 -7.27
C MET A 123 2.51 -13.60 -7.20
N PRO A 124 2.93 -14.70 -6.54
CA PRO A 124 2.09 -15.92 -6.48
C PRO A 124 0.71 -15.67 -5.86
N MET A 125 0.63 -14.91 -4.78
CA MET A 125 -0.66 -14.60 -4.15
C MET A 125 -1.57 -13.82 -5.09
N ARG A 126 -1.02 -12.87 -5.85
CA ARG A 126 -1.80 -12.10 -6.83
C ARG A 126 -2.29 -12.98 -7.97
N LYS A 127 -1.48 -13.89 -8.45
CA LYS A 127 -1.90 -14.85 -9.49
C LYS A 127 -3.08 -15.68 -9.01
N TYR A 128 -3.01 -16.15 -7.77
CA TYR A 128 -4.11 -16.89 -7.16
C TYR A 128 -5.37 -16.03 -7.05
N GLU A 129 -5.25 -14.78 -6.62
CA GLU A 129 -6.37 -13.85 -6.54
C GLU A 129 -7.03 -13.64 -7.90
N MET A 130 -6.24 -13.44 -8.96
CA MET A 130 -6.76 -13.24 -10.30
C MET A 130 -7.53 -14.47 -10.80
N GLU A 131 -7.02 -15.66 -10.51
CA GLU A 131 -7.69 -16.91 -10.89
C GLU A 131 -9.00 -17.12 -10.14
N THR A 132 -9.01 -16.89 -8.83
CA THR A 132 -10.19 -17.10 -8.00
C THR A 132 -11.27 -16.04 -8.19
N ARG A 133 -10.89 -14.79 -8.45
CA ARG A 133 -11.83 -13.68 -8.63
C ARG A 133 -12.49 -13.65 -10.01
N LYS A 134 -11.97 -14.39 -10.98
CA LYS A 134 -12.60 -14.56 -12.29
C LYS A 134 -13.89 -15.36 -12.25
N GLN A 135 -14.09 -16.06 -11.17
CA GLN A 135 -15.29 -16.86 -10.93
C GLN A 135 -16.29 -16.10 -10.09
#